data_53f08657bf5b1b73f2ad43169015f59f
#
_entry.id   53f08657bf5b1b73f2ad43169015f59f
#
_cell.length_a   1.000
_cell.length_b   1.000
_cell.length_c   1.000
_cell.angle_alpha   90.00
_cell.angle_beta   90.00
_cell.angle_gamma   90.00
#
_symmetry.space_group_name_H-M   'P 1'
#
loop_
_entity.id
_entity.type
_entity.pdbx_description
1 polymer ?
#
loop_
_entity_poly.entity_id
_entity_poly.type
_entity_poly.pdbx_seq_one_letter_code
_entity_poly.pdbx_strand_id
1 'polypeptide(L)'
;MLSSVKQGVKQLLHAAGVEAHRFHPNTSQLARLMAALRHFNIDLVIDIGANEGQFANELRAGGYSGRIVSFEPLSSAHSRLLQVSSGDTAWHVHPRCALGDRLGS
;
A
#
# COMPACT_ATOMS: atom_id res chain seq x y z
N MET A 1 -12.11 -16.71 -5.92
CA MET A 1 -12.68 -15.37 -6.07
C MET A 1 -11.70 -14.24 -5.77
N LEU A 2 -11.09 -14.23 -4.60
CA LEU A 2 -10.11 -13.20 -4.28
C LEU A 2 -8.94 -13.19 -5.25
N SER A 3 -8.46 -14.35 -5.67
CA SER A 3 -7.35 -14.43 -6.62
C SER A 3 -7.73 -13.87 -7.99
N SER A 4 -8.98 -14.09 -8.43
CA SER A 4 -9.46 -13.52 -9.69
C SER A 4 -9.53 -12.00 -9.64
N VAL A 5 -10.03 -11.46 -8.53
CA VAL A 5 -10.12 -10.02 -8.34
C VAL A 5 -8.74 -9.41 -8.28
N LYS A 6 -7.84 -10.04 -7.54
CA LYS A 6 -6.46 -9.59 -7.43
C LYS A 6 -5.78 -9.60 -8.80
N GLN A 7 -6.03 -10.64 -9.58
CA GLN A 7 -5.48 -10.76 -10.93
C GLN A 7 -6.03 -9.65 -11.83
N GLY A 8 -7.31 -9.33 -11.72
CA GLY A 8 -7.92 -8.24 -12.49
C GLY A 8 -7.31 -6.89 -12.17
N VAL A 9 -7.03 -6.63 -10.90
CA VAL A 9 -6.35 -5.39 -10.48
C VAL A 9 -4.94 -5.34 -11.07
N LYS A 10 -4.21 -6.45 -11.02
CA LYS A 10 -2.87 -6.53 -11.62
C LYS A 10 -2.92 -6.24 -13.11
N GLN A 11 -3.90 -6.81 -13.82
CA GLN A 11 -4.04 -6.59 -15.26
C GLN A 11 -4.35 -5.14 -15.57
N LEU A 12 -5.22 -4.52 -14.78
CA LEU A 12 -5.57 -3.13 -14.96
C LEU A 12 -4.37 -2.21 -14.77
N LEU A 13 -3.61 -2.43 -13.71
CA LEU A 13 -2.42 -1.65 -13.42
C LEU A 13 -1.35 -1.86 -14.48
N HIS A 14 -1.20 -3.09 -14.97
CA HIS A 14 -0.25 -3.41 -16.02
C HIS A 14 -0.63 -2.68 -17.32
N ALA A 15 -1.91 -2.67 -17.67
CA ALA A 15 -2.40 -1.97 -18.85
C ALA A 15 -2.15 -0.47 -18.74
N ALA A 16 -2.15 0.08 -17.53
CA ALA A 16 -1.85 1.49 -17.28
C ALA A 16 -0.34 1.76 -17.19
N GLY A 17 0.50 0.75 -17.41
CA GLY A 17 1.95 0.91 -17.32
C GLY A 17 2.52 0.76 -15.92
N VAL A 18 1.76 0.17 -15.02
CA VAL A 18 2.18 -0.05 -13.63
C VAL A 18 2.19 -1.54 -13.34
N GLU A 19 3.26 -2.03 -12.77
CA GLU A 19 3.31 -3.42 -12.31
C GLU A 19 2.80 -3.52 -10.89
N ALA A 20 1.84 -4.42 -10.68
CA ALA A 20 1.21 -4.62 -9.38
C ALA A 20 1.79 -5.82 -8.67
N HIS A 21 3.00 -5.71 -8.20
CA HIS A 21 3.60 -6.72 -7.35
C HIS A 21 4.15 -6.04 -6.10
N ARG A 22 4.46 -6.85 -5.09
CA ARG A 22 4.97 -6.31 -3.85
C ARG A 22 6.27 -5.59 -4.08
N PHE A 23 6.34 -4.41 -3.51
CA PHE A 23 7.55 -3.62 -3.55
C PHE A 23 8.33 -3.87 -2.25
N HIS A 24 9.52 -4.43 -2.40
CA HIS A 24 10.43 -4.67 -1.28
C HIS A 24 11.75 -3.98 -1.57
N PRO A 25 11.83 -2.67 -1.34
CA PRO A 25 13.06 -1.94 -1.66
C PRO A 25 14.19 -2.36 -0.75
N ASN A 26 15.39 -2.45 -1.30
CA ASN A 26 16.58 -2.56 -0.48
C ASN A 26 16.88 -1.20 0.17
N THR A 27 17.87 -1.16 1.05
CA THR A 27 18.23 0.05 1.79
C THR A 27 18.53 1.22 0.87
N SER A 28 19.27 0.99 -0.21
CA SER A 28 19.63 2.01 -1.19
C SER A 28 18.43 2.57 -1.91
N GLN A 29 17.53 1.68 -2.34
CA GLN A 29 16.31 2.08 -3.04
C GLN A 29 15.39 2.87 -2.11
N LEU A 30 15.28 2.44 -0.86
CA LEU A 30 14.45 3.13 0.12
C LEU A 30 15.01 4.54 0.39
N ALA A 31 16.31 4.66 0.52
CA ALA A 31 16.97 5.96 0.74
C ALA A 31 16.68 6.92 -0.42
N ARG A 32 16.76 6.42 -1.66
CA ARG A 32 16.48 7.23 -2.84
C ARG A 32 15.01 7.63 -2.91
N LEU A 33 14.13 6.70 -2.55
CA LEU A 33 12.70 7.00 -2.50
C LEU A 33 12.41 8.08 -1.46
N MET A 34 12.97 7.95 -0.27
CA MET A 34 12.77 8.94 0.79
C MET A 34 13.28 10.31 0.35
N ALA A 35 14.44 10.37 -0.32
CA ALA A 35 14.98 11.60 -0.85
C ALA A 35 14.04 12.22 -1.89
N ALA A 36 13.48 11.41 -2.76
CA ALA A 36 12.54 11.88 -3.78
C ALA A 36 11.25 12.41 -3.16
N LEU A 37 10.72 11.73 -2.15
CA LEU A 37 9.51 12.18 -1.46
C LEU A 37 9.72 13.57 -0.84
N ARG A 38 10.89 13.80 -0.27
CA ARG A 38 11.24 15.11 0.29
C ARG A 38 11.47 16.15 -0.80
N HIS A 39 12.23 15.78 -1.82
CA HIS A 39 12.60 16.71 -2.88
C HIS A 39 11.38 17.26 -3.62
N PHE A 40 10.42 16.39 -3.91
CA PHE A 40 9.22 16.76 -4.63
C PHE A 40 8.06 17.15 -3.74
N ASN A 41 8.27 17.21 -2.42
CA ASN A 41 7.22 17.55 -1.45
C ASN A 41 5.97 16.69 -1.61
N ILE A 42 6.19 15.38 -1.74
CA ILE A 42 5.08 14.44 -1.91
C ILE A 42 4.33 14.33 -0.58
N ASP A 43 3.05 14.63 -0.59
CA ASP A 43 2.23 14.63 0.63
C ASP A 43 1.25 13.45 0.69
N LEU A 44 1.23 12.61 -0.33
CA LEU A 44 0.35 11.44 -0.37
C LEU A 44 1.04 10.29 -1.09
N VAL A 45 1.04 9.14 -0.46
CA VAL A 45 1.50 7.88 -1.06
C VAL A 45 0.32 6.92 -1.09
N ILE A 46 0.08 6.33 -2.24
CA ILE A 46 -0.93 5.28 -2.41
C ILE A 46 -0.20 3.94 -2.48
N ASP A 47 -0.52 3.07 -1.53
CA ASP A 47 0.15 1.80 -1.34
C ASP A 47 -0.81 0.67 -1.73
N ILE A 48 -0.65 0.15 -2.93
CA ILE A 48 -1.53 -0.89 -3.48
C ILE A 48 -0.91 -2.25 -3.24
N GLY A 49 -1.71 -3.18 -2.70
CA GLY A 49 -1.19 -4.48 -2.28
C GLY A 49 -0.36 -4.36 -1.01
N ALA A 50 -0.87 -3.59 -0.06
CA ALA A 50 -0.13 -3.21 1.14
C ALA A 50 0.20 -4.36 2.07
N ASN A 51 -0.48 -5.49 1.91
CA ASN A 51 -0.33 -6.66 2.75
C ASN A 51 -0.52 -6.28 4.23
N GLU A 52 0.47 -6.45 5.07
CA GLU A 52 0.37 -6.13 6.50
C GLU A 52 0.99 -4.79 6.87
N GLY A 53 1.30 -3.97 5.88
CA GLY A 53 1.77 -2.61 6.11
C GLY A 53 3.28 -2.45 6.15
N GLN A 54 4.03 -3.41 5.64
CA GLN A 54 5.50 -3.39 5.71
C GLN A 54 6.09 -2.14 5.04
N PHE A 55 5.61 -1.82 3.84
CA PHE A 55 6.15 -0.68 3.10
C PHE A 55 5.83 0.64 3.79
N ALA A 56 4.60 0.82 4.24
CA ALA A 56 4.21 2.03 4.95
C ALA A 56 5.00 2.20 6.26
N ASN A 57 5.23 1.10 6.97
CA ASN A 57 6.06 1.12 8.17
C ASN A 57 7.49 1.58 7.85
N GLU A 58 8.04 1.13 6.73
CA GLU A 58 9.37 1.57 6.31
C GLU A 58 9.41 3.05 5.98
N LEU A 59 8.36 3.56 5.32
CA LEU A 59 8.26 4.99 5.05
C LEU A 59 8.22 5.80 6.34
N ARG A 60 7.44 5.34 7.32
CA ARG A 60 7.37 6.02 8.62
C ARG A 60 8.71 5.98 9.35
N ALA A 61 9.35 4.83 9.35
CA ALA A 61 10.66 4.67 9.97
C ALA A 61 11.71 5.57 9.33
N GLY A 62 11.58 5.80 8.03
CA GLY A 62 12.48 6.69 7.28
C GLY A 62 12.16 8.17 7.45
N GLY A 63 11.10 8.51 8.17
CA GLY A 63 10.76 9.90 8.46
C GLY A 63 9.68 10.51 7.57
N TYR A 64 9.07 9.71 6.71
CA TYR A 64 7.97 10.23 5.90
C TYR A 64 6.75 10.51 6.76
N SER A 65 6.27 11.74 6.78
CA SER A 65 5.13 12.16 7.61
C SER A 65 3.89 12.50 6.78
N GLY A 66 3.95 12.36 5.48
CA GLY A 66 2.80 12.61 4.62
C GLY A 66 1.71 11.55 4.76
N ARG A 67 0.62 11.75 4.06
CA ARG A 67 -0.50 10.80 4.11
C ARG A 67 -0.15 9.53 3.34
N ILE A 68 -0.60 8.41 3.89
CA ILE A 68 -0.51 7.12 3.22
C ILE A 68 -1.92 6.56 3.13
N VAL A 69 -2.29 6.06 1.95
CA VAL A 69 -3.56 5.35 1.76
C VAL A 69 -3.21 3.96 1.25
N SER A 70 -3.57 2.95 2.02
CA SER A 70 -3.23 1.56 1.73
C SER A 70 -4.45 0.77 1.31
N PHE A 71 -4.26 -0.08 0.31
CA PHE A 71 -5.28 -0.98 -0.23
C PHE A 71 -4.76 -2.42 -0.14
N GLU A 72 -5.55 -3.31 0.44
CA GLU A 72 -5.19 -4.72 0.53
C GLU A 72 -6.42 -5.58 0.32
N PRO A 73 -6.45 -6.45 -0.72
CA PRO A 73 -7.63 -7.25 -1.03
C PRO A 73 -7.82 -8.50 -0.18
N LEU A 74 -6.78 -8.97 0.50
CA LEU A 74 -6.89 -10.20 1.30
C LEU A 74 -7.35 -9.88 2.71
N SER A 75 -8.45 -10.50 3.13
CA SER A 75 -9.11 -10.18 4.39
C SER A 75 -8.20 -10.27 5.61
N SER A 76 -7.40 -11.33 5.70
CA SER A 76 -6.52 -11.52 6.86
C SER A 76 -5.42 -10.46 6.92
N ALA A 77 -4.81 -10.18 5.78
CA ALA A 77 -3.79 -9.14 5.69
C ALA A 77 -4.40 -7.76 5.93
N HIS A 78 -5.58 -7.51 5.41
CA HIS A 78 -6.29 -6.25 5.62
C HIS A 78 -6.59 -6.03 7.10
N SER A 79 -7.04 -7.05 7.81
CA SER A 79 -7.29 -6.96 9.25
C SER A 79 -6.02 -6.60 10.02
N ARG A 80 -4.91 -7.22 9.64
CA ARG A 80 -3.63 -6.93 10.27
C ARG A 80 -3.17 -5.50 9.96
N LEU A 81 -3.38 -5.09 8.72
CA LEU A 81 -3.05 -3.73 8.27
C LEU A 81 -3.82 -2.68 9.08
N LEU A 82 -5.11 -2.92 9.34
CA LEU A 82 -5.90 -2.04 10.20
C LEU A 82 -5.30 -1.92 11.60
N GLN A 83 -4.81 -3.02 12.14
CA GLN A 83 -4.19 -3.02 13.48
C GLN A 83 -2.90 -2.20 13.49
N VAL A 84 -2.01 -2.44 12.54
CA VAL A 84 -0.71 -1.77 12.54
C VAL A 84 -0.80 -0.29 12.23
N SER A 85 -1.83 0.14 11.50
CA SER A 85 -2.02 1.54 11.15
C SER A 85 -2.82 2.33 12.19
N SER A 86 -3.39 1.66 13.19
CA SER A 86 -4.41 2.25 14.05
C SER A 86 -3.96 3.47 14.85
N GLY A 87 -2.68 3.58 15.15
CA GLY A 87 -2.15 4.72 15.90
C GLY A 87 -1.67 5.88 15.03
N ASP A 88 -1.81 5.76 13.72
CA ASP A 88 -1.25 6.75 12.79
C ASP A 88 -2.40 7.49 12.09
N THR A 89 -2.62 8.73 12.47
CA THR A 89 -3.74 9.52 11.96
C THR A 89 -3.58 9.93 10.50
N ALA A 90 -2.38 9.84 9.96
CA ALA A 90 -2.10 10.17 8.57
C ALA A 90 -1.96 8.92 7.68
N TRP A 91 -2.26 7.76 8.22
CA TRP A 91 -2.22 6.50 7.48
C TRP A 91 -3.63 5.93 7.44
N HIS A 92 -4.23 5.94 6.25
CA HIS A 92 -5.58 5.46 6.04
C HIS A 92 -5.55 4.14 5.30
N VAL A 93 -6.22 3.15 5.84
CA VAL A 93 -6.43 1.88 5.16
C VAL A 93 -7.83 1.94 4.58
N HIS A 94 -7.96 1.71 3.28
CA HIS A 94 -9.27 1.67 2.65
C HIS A 94 -10.10 0.62 3.41
N PRO A 95 -11.27 0.99 3.94
CA PRO A 95 -12.00 0.14 4.88
C PRO A 95 -12.35 -1.22 4.32
N ARG A 96 -12.54 -1.27 3.01
CA ARG A 96 -12.68 -2.52 2.30
C ARG A 96 -11.88 -2.39 1.04
N CYS A 97 -11.03 -3.34 0.75
CA CYS A 97 -10.56 -3.41 -0.60
C CYS A 97 -11.76 -3.83 -1.41
N ALA A 98 -12.41 -2.87 -1.99
CA ALA A 98 -13.73 -3.05 -2.56
C ALA A 98 -13.84 -4.27 -3.47
N LEU A 99 -12.76 -4.57 -4.20
CA LEU A 99 -12.79 -5.68 -5.14
C LEU A 99 -12.81 -7.03 -4.43
N GLY A 100 -11.91 -7.22 -3.47
CA GLY A 100 -11.79 -8.50 -2.80
C GLY A 100 -12.88 -8.75 -1.79
N ASP A 101 -13.08 -7.82 -0.90
CA ASP A 101 -14.00 -7.98 0.21
C ASP A 101 -15.44 -8.08 -0.25
N ARG A 102 -15.80 -7.27 -1.19
CA ARG A 102 -17.13 -7.22 -1.75
C ARG A 102 -17.54 -8.57 -2.34
N LEU A 103 -16.62 -9.21 -3.02
CA LEU A 103 -16.88 -10.49 -3.68
C LEU A 103 -16.71 -11.66 -2.74
N GLY A 104 -15.98 -11.49 -1.67
CA GLY A 104 -15.73 -12.55 -0.69
C GLY A 104 -16.79 -12.65 0.39
N SER A 105 -17.64 -11.69 0.50
CA SER A 105 -18.66 -11.69 1.54
C SER A 105 -19.90 -12.43 1.15
#